data_8745f4787bdd442674243d7545272e43
#
_entry.id   8745f4787bdd442674243d7545272e43
#
_cell.length_a   1.000
_cell.length_b   1.000
_cell.length_c   1.000
_cell.angle_alpha   90.00
_cell.angle_beta   90.00
_cell.angle_gamma   90.00
#
_symmetry.space_group_name_H-M   'P 1'
#
loop_
_entity.id
_entity.type
_entity.pdbx_description
1 polymer ?
#
loop_
_entity_poly.entity_id
_entity_poly.type
_entity_poly.pdbx_seq_one_letter_code
_entity_poly.pdbx_strand_id
1 'polypeptide(L)'
;MNSIWAVVPAAGSGRRLGGEIPKQYREIAGAPLMEHTLRALLESPDIRGIVVALDPSDRRADAIDSLADVRVQTTPGGAERADSVMAGLELLATEGAEEDWVLVHDAARPCLPLESLTALIERARRSGEGVILAEPVADTLKQVGEDGQISGTVDRQSLWRAQTPQLFPLFA
;
A
#
# COMPACT_ATOMS: atom_id res chain seq x y z
N MET A 1 -16.52 -3.34 -16.22
CA MET A 1 -15.36 -2.81 -15.59
C MET A 1 -14.54 -3.96 -15.09
N ASN A 2 -13.29 -3.86 -15.32
CA ASN A 2 -12.25 -4.83 -15.06
C ASN A 2 -12.01 -5.01 -13.58
N SER A 3 -11.44 -6.13 -13.21
CA SER A 3 -11.18 -6.47 -11.80
C SER A 3 -10.17 -5.51 -11.18
N ILE A 4 -10.26 -5.32 -9.87
CA ILE A 4 -9.25 -4.60 -9.09
C ILE A 4 -8.53 -5.60 -8.21
N TRP A 5 -7.22 -5.63 -8.33
CA TRP A 5 -6.32 -6.39 -7.48
C TRP A 5 -5.61 -5.45 -6.51
N ALA A 6 -5.32 -5.92 -5.31
CA ALA A 6 -4.49 -5.19 -4.37
C ALA A 6 -3.09 -5.82 -4.29
N VAL A 7 -2.04 -5.00 -4.26
CA VAL A 7 -0.68 -5.41 -3.94
C VAL A 7 -0.26 -4.76 -2.62
N VAL A 8 0.14 -5.60 -1.67
CA VAL A 8 0.52 -5.18 -0.31
C VAL A 8 2.00 -5.54 -0.07
N PRO A 9 2.94 -4.59 -0.25
CA PRO A 9 4.34 -4.81 0.06
C PRO A 9 4.53 -4.94 1.58
N ALA A 10 5.00 -6.11 2.05
CA ALA A 10 5.14 -6.45 3.46
C ALA A 10 6.51 -7.06 3.83
N ALA A 11 7.47 -7.19 2.88
CA ALA A 11 8.79 -7.76 3.13
C ALA A 11 9.76 -6.83 3.90
N GLY A 12 9.42 -5.54 4.04
CA GLY A 12 10.30 -4.56 4.64
C GLY A 12 10.56 -4.80 6.13
N SER A 13 11.82 -4.75 6.55
CA SER A 13 12.26 -4.91 7.95
C SER A 13 11.89 -3.75 8.89
N GLY A 14 11.35 -2.64 8.36
CA GLY A 14 10.92 -1.50 9.18
C GLY A 14 12.03 -0.72 9.90
N ARG A 15 13.29 -0.83 9.48
CA ARG A 15 14.50 -0.29 10.14
C ARG A 15 14.42 1.19 10.55
N ARG A 16 13.64 2.01 9.82
CA ARG A 16 13.52 3.46 10.09
C ARG A 16 12.83 3.81 11.41
N LEU A 17 12.04 2.90 12.00
CA LEU A 17 11.33 3.15 13.26
C LEU A 17 12.02 2.55 14.47
N GLY A 18 13.18 1.86 14.29
CA GLY A 18 13.86 1.13 15.35
C GLY A 18 13.03 -0.04 15.90
N GLY A 19 13.68 -0.94 16.62
CA GLY A 19 13.04 -2.09 17.27
C GLY A 19 13.18 -3.40 16.49
N GLU A 20 13.01 -4.50 17.22
CA GLU A 20 13.21 -5.88 16.72
C GLU A 20 12.02 -6.40 15.91
N ILE A 21 10.82 -5.80 16.08
CA ILE A 21 9.60 -6.21 15.40
C ILE A 21 9.33 -5.27 14.23
N PRO A 22 9.29 -5.78 12.98
CA PRO A 22 8.92 -5.00 11.81
C PRO A 22 7.55 -4.34 11.98
N LYS A 23 7.38 -3.14 11.42
CA LYS A 23 6.22 -2.28 11.66
C LYS A 23 4.89 -3.00 11.39
N GLN A 24 4.80 -3.78 10.33
CA GLN A 24 3.59 -4.47 9.91
C GLN A 24 3.11 -5.54 10.91
N TYR A 25 3.98 -6.03 11.79
CA TYR A 25 3.65 -7.02 12.83
C TYR A 25 3.46 -6.40 14.22
N ARG A 26 3.61 -5.07 14.36
CA ARG A 26 3.26 -4.42 15.64
C ARG A 26 1.77 -4.50 15.86
N GLU A 27 1.38 -4.82 17.09
CA GLU A 27 -0.02 -5.01 17.44
C GLU A 27 -0.70 -3.69 17.81
N ILE A 28 -1.94 -3.57 17.40
CA ILE A 28 -2.91 -2.58 17.85
C ILE A 28 -4.27 -3.27 18.02
N ALA A 29 -4.98 -2.96 19.09
CA ALA A 29 -6.29 -3.56 19.38
C ALA A 29 -6.30 -5.11 19.29
N GLY A 30 -5.20 -5.76 19.72
CA GLY A 30 -5.11 -7.22 19.81
C GLY A 30 -4.78 -7.95 18.51
N ALA A 31 -4.39 -7.24 17.44
CA ALA A 31 -3.97 -7.86 16.18
C ALA A 31 -2.84 -7.07 15.51
N PRO A 32 -1.99 -7.70 14.68
CA PRO A 32 -0.96 -7.01 13.90
C PRO A 32 -1.53 -5.95 12.96
N LEU A 33 -0.76 -4.88 12.71
CA LEU A 33 -1.17 -3.82 11.76
C LEU A 33 -1.51 -4.37 10.38
N MET A 34 -0.75 -5.36 9.90
CA MET A 34 -1.01 -6.00 8.60
C MET A 34 -2.35 -6.73 8.58
N GLU A 35 -2.72 -7.40 9.68
CA GLU A 35 -4.02 -8.07 9.80
C GLU A 35 -5.18 -7.07 9.62
N HIS A 36 -5.11 -5.92 10.32
CA HIS A 36 -6.12 -4.86 10.17
C HIS A 36 -6.13 -4.27 8.75
N THR A 37 -4.96 -4.12 8.13
CA THR A 37 -4.85 -3.61 6.76
C THR A 37 -5.51 -4.57 5.76
N LEU A 38 -5.23 -5.87 5.88
CA LEU A 38 -5.82 -6.88 4.99
C LEU A 38 -7.33 -6.98 5.18
N ARG A 39 -7.82 -6.96 6.42
CA ARG A 39 -9.27 -6.93 6.70
C ARG A 39 -9.95 -5.74 6.05
N ALA A 40 -9.38 -4.53 6.18
CA ALA A 40 -9.96 -3.33 5.56
C ALA A 40 -10.04 -3.44 4.02
N LEU A 41 -9.05 -4.08 3.37
CA LEU A 41 -9.10 -4.34 1.93
C LEU A 41 -10.12 -5.43 1.58
N LEU A 42 -10.21 -6.50 2.39
CA LEU A 42 -11.13 -7.62 2.18
C LEU A 42 -12.60 -7.23 2.40
N GLU A 43 -12.88 -6.18 3.17
CA GLU A 43 -14.23 -5.62 3.33
C GLU A 43 -14.78 -4.99 2.04
N SER A 44 -13.91 -4.57 1.12
CA SER A 44 -14.34 -3.99 -0.15
C SER A 44 -14.81 -5.07 -1.13
N PRO A 45 -16.06 -4.99 -1.62
CA PRO A 45 -16.55 -5.90 -2.65
C PRO A 45 -15.91 -5.66 -4.03
N ASP A 46 -15.28 -4.50 -4.23
CA ASP A 46 -14.59 -4.15 -5.48
C ASP A 46 -13.22 -4.82 -5.62
N ILE A 47 -12.60 -5.27 -4.52
CA ILE A 47 -11.32 -5.95 -4.52
C ILE A 47 -11.53 -7.44 -4.84
N ARG A 48 -11.07 -7.86 -6.01
CA ARG A 48 -11.14 -9.25 -6.47
C ARG A 48 -10.19 -10.16 -5.70
N GLY A 49 -8.96 -9.68 -5.46
CA GLY A 49 -7.94 -10.44 -4.75
C GLY A 49 -6.80 -9.55 -4.29
N ILE A 50 -5.98 -10.08 -3.40
CA ILE A 50 -4.85 -9.39 -2.76
C ILE A 50 -3.60 -10.23 -2.93
N VAL A 51 -2.52 -9.62 -3.41
CA VAL A 51 -1.17 -10.20 -3.40
C VAL A 51 -0.35 -9.54 -2.30
N VAL A 52 0.11 -10.33 -1.33
CA VAL A 52 0.97 -9.86 -0.24
C VAL A 52 2.41 -10.29 -0.50
N ALA A 53 3.31 -9.33 -0.68
CA ALA A 53 4.72 -9.59 -0.90
C ALA A 53 5.44 -9.68 0.47
N LEU A 54 5.83 -10.87 0.88
CA LEU A 54 6.41 -11.19 2.20
C LEU A 54 7.91 -11.48 2.09
N ASP A 55 8.65 -11.26 3.19
CA ASP A 55 9.98 -11.84 3.33
C ASP A 55 9.84 -13.36 3.51
N PRO A 56 10.44 -14.19 2.64
CA PRO A 56 10.31 -15.64 2.71
C PRO A 56 10.86 -16.25 4.00
N SER A 57 11.74 -15.54 4.70
CA SER A 57 12.34 -15.99 5.96
C SER A 57 11.54 -15.58 7.20
N ASP A 58 10.53 -14.71 7.04
CA ASP A 58 9.79 -14.14 8.18
C ASP A 58 8.59 -15.01 8.59
N ARG A 59 8.77 -15.79 9.67
CA ARG A 59 7.72 -16.64 10.23
C ARG A 59 6.60 -15.89 10.96
N ARG A 60 6.72 -14.58 11.16
CA ARG A 60 5.67 -13.78 11.80
C ARG A 60 4.42 -13.69 10.93
N ALA A 61 4.56 -13.91 9.63
CA ALA A 61 3.43 -14.00 8.72
C ALA A 61 2.46 -15.13 9.07
N ASP A 62 2.95 -16.22 9.70
CA ASP A 62 2.13 -17.36 10.12
C ASP A 62 1.03 -16.97 11.14
N ALA A 63 1.15 -15.80 11.78
CA ALA A 63 0.18 -15.26 12.75
C ALA A 63 -0.86 -14.31 12.11
N ILE A 64 -0.90 -14.18 10.79
CA ILE A 64 -1.83 -13.31 10.06
C ILE A 64 -2.96 -14.15 9.51
N ASP A 65 -4.11 -14.11 10.17
CA ASP A 65 -5.29 -14.92 9.81
C ASP A 65 -5.80 -14.62 8.39
N SER A 66 -5.78 -13.36 8.00
CA SER A 66 -6.24 -12.91 6.68
C SER A 66 -5.44 -13.50 5.51
N LEU A 67 -4.23 -14.03 5.73
CA LEU A 67 -3.47 -14.72 4.67
C LEU A 67 -4.10 -16.06 4.26
N ALA A 68 -5.00 -16.62 5.08
CA ALA A 68 -5.75 -17.83 4.77
C ALA A 68 -7.05 -17.57 3.95
N ASP A 69 -7.44 -16.31 3.72
CA ASP A 69 -8.60 -15.98 2.86
C ASP A 69 -8.31 -16.41 1.42
N VAL A 70 -9.30 -17.03 0.77
CA VAL A 70 -9.19 -17.54 -0.61
C VAL A 70 -8.85 -16.47 -1.66
N ARG A 71 -9.09 -15.21 -1.35
CA ARG A 71 -8.74 -14.05 -2.18
C ARG A 71 -7.32 -13.56 -1.98
N VAL A 72 -6.57 -14.11 -1.02
CA VAL A 72 -5.22 -13.65 -0.68
C VAL A 72 -4.19 -14.64 -1.20
N GLN A 73 -3.24 -14.12 -1.96
CA GLN A 73 -2.06 -14.85 -2.43
C GLN A 73 -0.80 -14.21 -1.85
N THR A 74 0.27 -14.97 -1.73
CA THR A 74 1.56 -14.47 -1.27
C THR A 74 2.63 -14.65 -2.34
N THR A 75 3.59 -13.72 -2.37
CA THR A 75 4.79 -13.80 -3.22
C THR A 75 6.02 -13.40 -2.41
N PRO A 76 7.22 -13.91 -2.72
CA PRO A 76 8.44 -13.37 -2.15
C PRO A 76 8.61 -11.88 -2.48
N GLY A 77 8.80 -11.04 -1.47
CA GLY A 77 9.13 -9.63 -1.64
C GLY A 77 10.63 -9.41 -1.75
N GLY A 78 11.02 -8.21 -2.19
CA GLY A 78 12.41 -7.81 -2.38
C GLY A 78 12.97 -6.98 -1.23
N ALA A 79 14.21 -6.49 -1.43
CA ALA A 79 14.94 -5.71 -0.43
C ALA A 79 14.31 -4.34 -0.15
N GLU A 80 13.74 -3.73 -1.18
CA GLU A 80 13.07 -2.44 -1.10
C GLU A 80 11.56 -2.57 -1.33
N ARG A 81 10.83 -1.50 -0.98
CA ARG A 81 9.38 -1.44 -1.21
C ARG A 81 9.04 -1.60 -2.70
N ALA A 82 9.82 -0.98 -3.56
CA ALA A 82 9.61 -1.05 -5.01
C ALA A 82 9.75 -2.48 -5.55
N ASP A 83 10.76 -3.23 -5.08
CA ASP A 83 10.98 -4.63 -5.48
C ASP A 83 9.79 -5.50 -5.05
N SER A 84 9.28 -5.28 -3.84
CA SER A 84 8.11 -6.02 -3.32
C SER A 84 6.83 -5.69 -4.10
N VAL A 85 6.65 -4.44 -4.52
CA VAL A 85 5.54 -4.06 -5.41
C VAL A 85 5.70 -4.72 -6.77
N MET A 86 6.90 -4.68 -7.35
CA MET A 86 7.18 -5.31 -8.65
C MET A 86 6.90 -6.81 -8.62
N ALA A 87 7.34 -7.53 -7.58
CA ALA A 87 7.05 -8.96 -7.44
C ALA A 87 5.55 -9.25 -7.41
N GLY A 88 4.75 -8.40 -6.74
CA GLY A 88 3.30 -8.50 -6.76
C GLY A 88 2.69 -8.24 -8.13
N LEU A 89 3.20 -7.23 -8.86
CA LEU A 89 2.74 -6.92 -10.22
C LEU A 89 3.08 -8.03 -11.22
N GLU A 90 4.27 -8.61 -11.13
CA GLU A 90 4.72 -9.74 -11.96
C GLU A 90 3.82 -10.96 -11.76
N LEU A 91 3.44 -11.28 -10.51
CA LEU A 91 2.48 -12.34 -10.24
C LEU A 91 1.13 -12.05 -10.90
N LEU A 92 0.59 -10.85 -10.73
CA LEU A 92 -0.68 -10.44 -11.33
C LEU A 92 -0.64 -10.42 -12.86
N ALA A 93 0.49 -10.09 -13.48
CA ALA A 93 0.65 -10.11 -14.93
C ALA A 93 0.41 -11.49 -15.54
N THR A 94 0.61 -12.56 -14.76
CA THR A 94 0.33 -13.93 -15.20
C THR A 94 -1.14 -14.32 -15.04
N GLU A 95 -1.92 -13.62 -14.25
CA GLU A 95 -3.30 -13.95 -13.87
C GLU A 95 -4.33 -12.88 -14.26
N GLY A 96 -3.87 -11.65 -14.55
CA GLY A 96 -4.73 -10.52 -14.87
C GLY A 96 -5.15 -10.47 -16.33
N ALA A 97 -6.33 -9.89 -16.61
CA ALA A 97 -6.69 -9.45 -17.93
C ALA A 97 -5.98 -8.11 -18.23
N GLU A 98 -5.71 -7.82 -19.52
CA GLU A 98 -5.01 -6.59 -19.94
C GLU A 98 -5.66 -5.29 -19.46
N GLU A 99 -6.90 -5.33 -19.10
CA GLU A 99 -7.66 -4.17 -18.64
C GLU A 99 -7.86 -4.11 -17.11
N ASP A 100 -7.27 -4.99 -16.32
CA ASP A 100 -7.40 -4.99 -14.86
C ASP A 100 -6.65 -3.81 -14.21
N TRP A 101 -7.07 -3.48 -13.00
CA TRP A 101 -6.50 -2.39 -12.22
C TRP A 101 -5.75 -2.93 -11.01
N VAL A 102 -4.69 -2.26 -10.62
CA VAL A 102 -3.92 -2.60 -9.42
C VAL A 102 -3.93 -1.46 -8.42
N LEU A 103 -4.26 -1.82 -7.18
CA LEU A 103 -4.25 -0.95 -6.01
C LEU A 103 -3.03 -1.32 -5.15
N VAL A 104 -2.09 -0.41 -4.98
CA VAL A 104 -0.93 -0.60 -4.10
C VAL A 104 -1.20 0.04 -2.75
N HIS A 105 -1.13 -0.75 -1.67
CA HIS A 105 -1.39 -0.28 -0.31
C HIS A 105 -0.36 -0.80 0.69
N ASP A 106 0.14 0.07 1.58
CA ASP A 106 1.16 -0.27 2.57
C ASP A 106 0.61 -1.19 3.67
N ALA A 107 1.30 -2.30 3.96
CA ALA A 107 0.92 -3.30 4.97
C ALA A 107 0.70 -2.75 6.39
N ALA A 108 1.29 -1.62 6.73
CA ALA A 108 1.20 -1.00 8.04
C ALA A 108 0.36 0.29 8.05
N ARG A 109 -0.68 0.38 7.20
CA ARG A 109 -1.66 1.47 7.16
C ARG A 109 -3.10 0.95 7.36
N PRO A 110 -3.45 0.53 8.59
CA PRO A 110 -4.72 -0.14 8.85
C PRO A 110 -5.94 0.78 8.82
N CYS A 111 -5.74 2.10 8.95
CA CYS A 111 -6.84 3.05 9.07
C CYS A 111 -7.31 3.56 7.69
N LEU A 112 -7.67 2.65 6.80
CA LEU A 112 -8.27 2.96 5.50
C LEU A 112 -9.79 2.90 5.61
N PRO A 113 -10.52 4.03 5.60
CA PRO A 113 -11.97 4.00 5.60
C PRO A 113 -12.50 3.42 4.28
N LEU A 114 -13.51 2.55 4.37
CA LEU A 114 -14.14 1.94 3.18
C LEU A 114 -14.69 3.01 2.22
N GLU A 115 -15.23 4.10 2.74
CA GLU A 115 -15.71 5.24 1.96
C GLU A 115 -14.61 5.90 1.13
N SER A 116 -13.39 6.05 1.70
CA SER A 116 -12.24 6.60 0.98
C SER A 116 -11.76 5.66 -0.14
N LEU A 117 -11.76 4.35 0.12
CA LEU A 117 -11.44 3.34 -0.88
C LEU A 117 -12.46 3.34 -2.02
N THR A 118 -13.75 3.38 -1.69
CA THR A 118 -14.84 3.46 -2.68
C THR A 118 -14.72 4.73 -3.54
N ALA A 119 -14.50 5.90 -2.92
CA ALA A 119 -14.34 7.15 -3.64
C ALA A 119 -13.12 7.14 -4.60
N LEU A 120 -11.99 6.54 -4.17
CA LEU A 120 -10.80 6.36 -5.01
C LEU A 120 -11.13 5.51 -6.25
N ILE A 121 -11.79 4.37 -6.05
CA ILE A 121 -12.19 3.44 -7.12
C ILE A 121 -13.15 4.12 -8.09
N GLU A 122 -14.17 4.79 -7.58
CA GLU A 122 -15.11 5.53 -8.42
C GLU A 122 -14.44 6.64 -9.23
N ARG A 123 -13.47 7.35 -8.64
CA ARG A 123 -12.72 8.38 -9.35
C ARG A 123 -11.91 7.79 -10.49
N ALA A 124 -11.18 6.69 -10.27
CA ALA A 124 -10.43 5.97 -11.29
C ALA A 124 -11.36 5.50 -12.43
N ARG A 125 -12.50 4.93 -12.08
CA ARG A 125 -13.52 4.49 -13.02
C ARG A 125 -14.02 5.60 -13.93
N ARG A 126 -14.24 6.79 -13.38
CA ARG A 126 -14.75 7.94 -14.16
C ARG A 126 -13.68 8.58 -15.04
N SER A 127 -12.43 8.67 -14.57
CA SER A 127 -11.36 9.32 -15.33
C SER A 127 -10.67 8.40 -16.33
N GLY A 128 -10.63 7.09 -16.06
CA GLY A 128 -9.79 6.15 -16.80
C GLY A 128 -8.29 6.32 -16.50
N GLU A 129 -7.92 7.15 -15.52
CA GLU A 129 -6.56 7.49 -15.19
C GLU A 129 -6.18 6.95 -13.81
N GLY A 130 -4.87 6.76 -13.56
CA GLY A 130 -4.37 6.43 -12.24
C GLY A 130 -4.72 7.49 -11.20
N VAL A 131 -5.07 7.08 -9.99
CA VAL A 131 -5.46 7.96 -8.88
C VAL A 131 -4.78 7.54 -7.58
N ILE A 132 -4.50 8.51 -6.72
CA ILE A 132 -3.91 8.28 -5.40
C ILE A 132 -4.70 9.02 -4.32
N LEU A 133 -4.68 8.50 -3.09
CA LEU A 133 -5.07 9.29 -1.94
C LEU A 133 -3.96 10.28 -1.60
N ALA A 134 -4.34 11.50 -1.25
CA ALA A 134 -3.40 12.52 -0.85
C ALA A 134 -4.07 13.54 0.09
N GLU A 135 -3.25 14.22 0.89
CA GLU A 135 -3.67 15.33 1.77
C GLU A 135 -2.90 16.60 1.47
N PRO A 136 -3.52 17.79 1.49
CA PRO A 136 -2.80 19.04 1.43
C PRO A 136 -1.76 19.13 2.56
N VAL A 137 -0.59 19.71 2.26
CA VAL A 137 0.44 19.95 3.29
C VAL A 137 -0.02 21.05 4.23
N ALA A 138 -0.30 20.70 5.50
CA ALA A 138 -0.70 21.66 6.54
C ALA A 138 0.49 22.37 7.19
N ASP A 139 1.66 21.72 7.28
CA ASP A 139 2.84 22.24 7.96
C ASP A 139 3.63 23.21 7.09
N THR A 140 4.40 24.12 7.73
CA THR A 140 5.38 24.94 7.03
C THR A 140 6.59 24.10 6.63
N LEU A 141 6.86 24.00 5.34
CA LEU A 141 8.01 23.27 4.80
C LEU A 141 9.21 24.21 4.66
N LYS A 142 10.36 23.73 5.12
CA LYS A 142 11.65 24.42 4.96
C LYS A 142 12.52 23.64 3.97
N GLN A 143 13.10 24.36 3.03
CA GLN A 143 14.18 23.83 2.22
C GLN A 143 15.46 23.89 3.01
N VAL A 144 16.21 22.78 3.03
CA VAL A 144 17.45 22.64 3.81
C VAL A 144 18.58 22.29 2.86
N GLY A 145 19.73 22.94 2.98
CA GLY A 145 20.94 22.62 2.25
C GLY A 145 21.64 21.37 2.79
N GLU A 146 22.70 20.90 2.09
CA GLU A 146 23.51 19.74 2.51
C GLU A 146 24.20 19.99 3.88
N ASP A 147 24.43 21.22 4.24
CA ASP A 147 24.99 21.67 5.53
C ASP A 147 23.97 21.67 6.68
N GLY A 148 22.73 21.26 6.41
CA GLY A 148 21.64 21.25 7.39
C GLY A 148 21.03 22.63 7.67
N GLN A 149 21.46 23.69 6.99
CA GLN A 149 20.92 25.04 7.19
C GLN A 149 19.67 25.29 6.35
N ILE A 150 18.74 26.08 6.89
CA ILE A 150 17.52 26.48 6.18
C ILE A 150 17.88 27.51 5.11
N SER A 151 17.68 27.15 3.83
CA SER A 151 17.86 28.03 2.68
C SER A 151 16.60 28.80 2.27
N GLY A 152 15.41 28.33 2.70
CA GLY A 152 14.15 28.98 2.36
C GLY A 152 12.91 28.31 2.93
N THR A 153 11.77 28.92 2.64
CA THR A 153 10.45 28.34 2.89
C THR A 153 9.83 27.91 1.58
N VAL A 154 9.35 26.67 1.51
CA VAL A 154 8.68 26.15 0.32
C VAL A 154 7.21 26.59 0.34
N ASP A 155 6.72 27.10 -0.80
CA ASP A 155 5.29 27.35 -0.94
C ASP A 155 4.54 26.02 -0.97
N ARG A 156 3.67 25.83 0.01
CA ARG A 156 2.91 24.59 0.20
C ARG A 156 1.54 24.57 -0.46
N GLN A 157 1.08 25.66 -1.07
CA GLN A 157 -0.28 25.76 -1.63
C GLN A 157 -0.55 24.69 -2.71
N SER A 158 0.49 24.28 -3.44
CA SER A 158 0.42 23.25 -4.47
C SER A 158 0.97 21.89 -4.04
N LEU A 159 1.37 21.73 -2.77
CA LEU A 159 1.99 20.50 -2.28
C LEU A 159 0.98 19.62 -1.53
N TRP A 160 1.00 18.34 -1.88
CA TRP A 160 0.18 17.31 -1.26
C TRP A 160 1.05 16.17 -0.76
N ARG A 161 0.70 15.61 0.38
CA ARG A 161 1.32 14.39 0.90
C ARG A 161 0.66 13.20 0.24
N ALA A 162 1.38 12.50 -0.62
CA ALA A 162 0.91 11.26 -1.21
C ALA A 162 0.71 10.19 -0.13
N GLN A 163 -0.39 9.49 -0.21
CA GLN A 163 -0.75 8.39 0.67
C GLN A 163 -0.94 7.10 -0.14
N THR A 164 -1.30 6.03 0.53
CA THR A 164 -1.81 4.81 -0.07
C THR A 164 -3.21 4.54 0.47
N PRO A 165 -4.09 3.91 -0.31
CA PRO A 165 -3.85 3.23 -1.57
C PRO A 165 -3.61 4.15 -2.77
N GLN A 166 -2.91 3.59 -3.77
CA GLN A 166 -2.66 4.17 -5.08
C GLN A 166 -3.19 3.18 -6.13
N LEU A 167 -4.05 3.62 -7.04
CA LEU A 167 -4.76 2.77 -7.99
C LEU A 167 -4.41 3.17 -9.42
N PHE A 168 -3.95 2.21 -10.21
CA PHE A 168 -3.53 2.40 -11.60
C PHE A 168 -4.02 1.26 -12.49
N PRO A 169 -4.14 1.45 -13.82
CA PRO A 169 -4.24 0.34 -14.77
C PRO A 169 -3.03 -0.58 -14.62
N LEU A 170 -3.25 -1.90 -14.69
CA LEU A 170 -2.16 -2.88 -14.51
C LEU A 170 -1.11 -2.77 -15.64
N PHE A 171 -1.55 -2.50 -16.85
CA PHE A 171 -0.70 -2.29 -18.02
C PHE A 171 -0.92 -0.86 -18.56
N ALA A 172 -0.23 0.12 -17.98
CA ALA A 172 -0.24 1.51 -18.41
C ALA A 172 1.12 1.91 -19.01
#